data_effef84d50777c95fe58dba327ebc17a
#
_entry.id   effef84d50777c95fe58dba327ebc17a
#
_cell.length_a   1.000
_cell.length_b   1.000
_cell.length_c   1.000
_cell.angle_alpha   90.00
_cell.angle_beta   90.00
_cell.angle_gamma   90.00
#
_symmetry.space_group_name_H-M   'P 1'
#
loop_
_entity.id
_entity.type
_entity.pdbx_description
1 polymer ?
#
loop_
_entity_poly.entity_id
_entity_poly.type
_entity_poly.pdbx_seq_one_letter_code
_entity_poly.pdbx_strand_id
1 'polypeptide(L)'
;MSAISAWFNGLITDITLWFDGFSADFYTVFIKKDRYEQMLTGLLNTLKITAGALIIGIVIGIVVAAVRSSYDKNKESLRQHGGVGYRLLAFFNFICKVYLTVIRGTPVVVQLMISYFLIFASVKDGVPVGIFAFGINSGAYVAEIFRGGIM
;
A
#
# COMPACT_ATOMS: atom_id res chain seq x y z
N MET A 1 56.90 -20.05 -5.18
CA MET A 1 56.50 -18.85 -4.44
C MET A 1 55.98 -17.70 -5.33
N SER A 2 56.38 -17.59 -6.60
CA SER A 2 55.97 -16.50 -7.50
C SER A 2 54.52 -16.54 -8.01
N ALA A 3 53.98 -17.74 -8.23
CA ALA A 3 52.60 -17.87 -8.74
C ALA A 3 51.53 -17.50 -7.70
N ILE A 4 51.75 -17.81 -6.43
CA ILE A 4 50.80 -17.49 -5.36
C ILE A 4 50.78 -15.99 -5.08
N SER A 5 51.95 -15.32 -5.13
CA SER A 5 52.00 -13.86 -4.94
C SER A 5 51.35 -13.11 -6.12
N ALA A 6 51.50 -13.61 -7.36
CA ALA A 6 50.85 -13.04 -8.53
C ALA A 6 49.31 -13.18 -8.45
N TRP A 7 48.81 -14.35 -8.02
CA TRP A 7 47.38 -14.58 -7.81
C TRP A 7 46.81 -13.66 -6.71
N PHE A 8 47.54 -13.52 -5.60
CA PHE A 8 47.13 -12.67 -4.49
C PHE A 8 47.09 -11.18 -4.87
N ASN A 9 48.11 -10.72 -5.63
CA ASN A 9 48.12 -9.35 -6.16
C ASN A 9 47.01 -9.10 -7.18
N GLY A 10 46.68 -10.08 -8.03
CA GLY A 10 45.54 -10.00 -8.92
C GLY A 10 44.24 -9.83 -8.18
N LEU A 11 44.01 -10.65 -7.16
CA LEU A 11 42.81 -10.58 -6.34
C LEU A 11 42.65 -9.23 -5.59
N ILE A 12 43.74 -8.70 -5.07
CA ILE A 12 43.77 -7.37 -4.42
C ILE A 12 43.44 -6.29 -5.46
N THR A 13 44.01 -6.37 -6.66
CA THR A 13 43.76 -5.41 -7.73
C THR A 13 42.28 -5.44 -8.16
N ASP A 14 41.72 -6.62 -8.32
CA ASP A 14 40.31 -6.77 -8.70
C ASP A 14 39.37 -6.21 -7.63
N ILE A 15 39.70 -6.45 -6.34
CA ILE A 15 38.92 -5.90 -5.21
C ILE A 15 39.01 -4.36 -5.18
N THR A 16 40.23 -3.81 -5.34
CA THR A 16 40.40 -2.35 -5.35
C THR A 16 39.69 -1.68 -6.51
N LEU A 17 39.78 -2.24 -7.72
CA LEU A 17 39.05 -1.75 -8.90
C LEU A 17 37.53 -1.81 -8.71
N TRP A 18 37.04 -2.86 -8.06
CA TRP A 18 35.62 -2.96 -7.73
C TRP A 18 35.18 -1.89 -6.73
N PHE A 19 35.97 -1.65 -5.67
CA PHE A 19 35.70 -0.60 -4.69
C PHE A 19 35.79 0.80 -5.29
N ASP A 20 36.74 1.06 -6.15
CA ASP A 20 36.89 2.35 -6.85
C ASP A 20 35.71 2.57 -7.81
N GLY A 21 35.31 1.55 -8.56
CA GLY A 21 34.12 1.58 -9.40
C GLY A 21 32.85 1.85 -8.58
N PHE A 22 32.66 1.11 -7.49
CA PHE A 22 31.52 1.30 -6.61
C PHE A 22 31.47 2.71 -6.00
N SER A 23 32.61 3.23 -5.53
CA SER A 23 32.69 4.57 -4.94
C SER A 23 32.37 5.68 -5.97
N ALA A 24 32.88 5.53 -7.20
CA ALA A 24 32.60 6.46 -8.29
C ALA A 24 31.12 6.43 -8.72
N ASP A 25 30.53 5.24 -8.80
CA ASP A 25 29.11 5.06 -9.10
C ASP A 25 28.24 5.60 -7.97
N PHE A 26 28.60 5.33 -6.72
CA PHE A 26 27.92 5.87 -5.54
C PHE A 26 27.93 7.40 -5.54
N TYR A 27 29.09 8.01 -5.77
CA TYR A 27 29.22 9.45 -5.88
C TYR A 27 28.37 10.02 -7.02
N THR A 28 28.40 9.35 -8.19
CA THR A 28 27.66 9.78 -9.37
C THR A 28 26.14 9.66 -9.19
N VAL A 29 25.68 8.61 -8.51
CA VAL A 29 24.25 8.33 -8.30
C VAL A 29 23.67 9.18 -7.17
N PHE A 30 24.41 9.37 -6.08
CA PHE A 30 23.87 10.02 -4.88
C PHE A 30 24.24 11.51 -4.76
N ILE A 31 25.47 11.88 -5.12
CA ILE A 31 26.01 13.22 -4.82
C ILE A 31 25.99 14.12 -6.05
N LYS A 32 26.33 13.59 -7.23
CA LYS A 32 26.42 14.38 -8.45
C LYS A 32 25.02 14.92 -8.85
N LYS A 33 24.93 16.23 -9.07
CA LYS A 33 23.69 16.95 -9.42
C LYS A 33 22.61 16.91 -8.31
N ASP A 34 23.00 16.87 -7.05
CA ASP A 34 22.09 16.94 -5.89
C ASP A 34 20.95 15.90 -5.92
N ARG A 35 21.27 14.71 -6.46
CA ARG A 35 20.25 13.62 -6.57
C ARG A 35 19.74 13.12 -5.22
N TYR A 36 20.50 13.29 -4.15
CA TYR A 36 20.06 13.01 -2.79
C TYR A 36 18.81 13.80 -2.39
N GLU A 37 18.64 15.04 -2.89
CA GLU A 37 17.42 15.82 -2.65
C GLU A 37 16.19 15.18 -3.29
N GLN A 38 16.34 14.62 -4.49
CA GLN A 38 15.25 13.88 -5.15
C GLN A 38 14.89 12.61 -4.38
N MET A 39 15.88 11.92 -3.82
CA MET A 39 15.66 10.73 -2.99
C MET A 39 14.96 11.08 -1.67
N LEU A 40 15.38 12.16 -1.01
CA LEU A 40 14.72 12.65 0.21
C LEU A 40 13.28 13.08 -0.08
N THR A 41 13.05 13.79 -1.18
CA THR A 41 11.71 14.18 -1.60
C THR A 41 10.84 12.94 -1.89
N GLY A 42 11.39 11.93 -2.55
CA GLY A 42 10.72 10.66 -2.79
C GLY A 42 10.37 9.94 -1.49
N LEU A 43 11.30 9.90 -0.54
CA LEU A 43 11.07 9.33 0.80
C LEU A 43 9.96 10.07 1.54
N LEU A 44 9.98 11.40 1.54
CA LEU A 44 8.94 12.21 2.16
C LEU A 44 7.57 11.97 1.52
N ASN A 45 7.49 11.86 0.20
CA ASN A 45 6.25 11.55 -0.49
C ASN A 45 5.75 10.14 -0.13
N THR A 46 6.63 9.16 -0.03
CA THR A 46 6.27 7.80 0.43
C THR A 46 5.71 7.83 1.85
N LEU A 47 6.34 8.56 2.77
CA LEU A 47 5.84 8.72 4.14
C LEU A 47 4.47 9.40 4.19
N LYS A 48 4.26 10.45 3.39
CA LYS A 48 2.95 11.13 3.28
C LYS A 48 1.86 10.18 2.78
N ILE A 49 2.16 9.43 1.70
CA ILE A 49 1.22 8.45 1.14
C ILE A 49 0.90 7.38 2.17
N THR A 50 1.91 6.83 2.84
CA THR A 50 1.72 5.77 3.83
C THR A 50 0.88 6.24 5.02
N ALA A 51 1.20 7.40 5.59
CA ALA A 51 0.45 7.95 6.72
C ALA A 51 -1.00 8.27 6.33
N GLY A 52 -1.20 8.93 5.19
CA GLY A 52 -2.55 9.24 4.71
C GLY A 52 -3.38 7.99 4.38
N ALA A 53 -2.79 7.03 3.68
CA ALA A 53 -3.44 5.77 3.34
C ALA A 53 -3.78 4.93 4.59
N LEU A 54 -2.90 4.94 5.61
CA LEU A 54 -3.14 4.25 6.87
C LEU A 54 -4.37 4.82 7.60
N ILE A 55 -4.47 6.14 7.71
CA ILE A 55 -5.61 6.81 8.37
C ILE A 55 -6.91 6.47 7.63
N ILE A 56 -6.95 6.64 6.32
CA ILE A 56 -8.14 6.32 5.50
C ILE A 56 -8.47 4.83 5.61
N GLY A 57 -7.46 3.96 5.53
CA GLY A 57 -7.62 2.51 5.62
C GLY A 57 -8.21 2.06 6.97
N ILE A 58 -7.75 2.63 8.08
CA ILE A 58 -8.29 2.32 9.42
C ILE A 58 -9.75 2.77 9.52
N VAL A 59 -10.07 3.99 9.10
CA VAL A 59 -11.45 4.52 9.16
C VAL A 59 -12.40 3.66 8.34
N ILE A 60 -12.08 3.41 7.09
CA ILE A 60 -12.89 2.55 6.21
C ILE A 60 -12.99 1.13 6.78
N GLY A 61 -11.87 0.57 7.24
CA GLY A 61 -11.79 -0.77 7.80
C GLY A 61 -12.71 -0.95 9.01
N ILE A 62 -12.69 -0.01 9.95
CA ILE A 62 -13.55 -0.03 11.14
C ILE A 62 -15.04 0.03 10.72
N VAL A 63 -15.40 0.94 9.83
CA VAL A 63 -16.79 1.10 9.38
C VAL A 63 -17.29 -0.18 8.70
N VAL A 64 -16.52 -0.73 7.77
CA VAL A 64 -16.89 -1.95 7.05
C VAL A 64 -16.97 -3.16 8.01
N ALA A 65 -16.01 -3.30 8.94
CA ALA A 65 -16.01 -4.36 9.94
C ALA A 65 -17.23 -4.26 10.86
N ALA A 66 -17.57 -3.05 11.33
CA ALA A 66 -18.74 -2.80 12.18
C ALA A 66 -20.05 -3.19 11.50
N VAL A 67 -20.26 -2.76 10.24
CA VAL A 67 -21.45 -3.10 9.46
C VAL A 67 -21.57 -4.62 9.26
N ARG A 68 -20.50 -5.28 8.87
CA ARG A 68 -20.51 -6.72 8.62
C ARG A 68 -20.68 -7.54 9.89
N SER A 69 -19.97 -7.18 10.97
CA SER A 69 -20.09 -7.85 12.25
C SER A 69 -21.49 -7.68 12.86
N SER A 70 -22.08 -6.48 12.73
CA SER A 70 -23.46 -6.23 13.17
C SER A 70 -24.47 -7.06 12.39
N TYR A 71 -24.29 -7.19 11.08
CA TYR A 71 -25.13 -8.03 10.27
C TYR A 71 -25.02 -9.51 10.66
N ASP A 72 -23.81 -10.02 10.80
CA ASP A 72 -23.56 -11.44 11.13
C ASP A 72 -24.12 -11.80 12.51
N LYS A 73 -23.99 -10.90 13.51
CA LYS A 73 -24.52 -11.12 14.88
C LYS A 73 -26.05 -11.04 14.97
N ASN A 74 -26.68 -10.17 14.22
CA ASN A 74 -28.12 -9.90 14.35
C ASN A 74 -28.96 -10.58 13.27
N LYS A 75 -28.36 -11.33 12.36
CA LYS A 75 -29.01 -11.94 11.19
C LYS A 75 -30.26 -12.76 11.56
N GLU A 76 -30.20 -13.58 12.57
CA GLU A 76 -31.31 -14.44 12.98
C GLU A 76 -32.42 -13.67 13.70
N SER A 77 -32.07 -12.81 14.64
CA SER A 77 -33.01 -11.97 15.38
C SER A 77 -33.74 -10.97 14.47
N LEU A 78 -33.02 -10.31 13.60
CA LEU A 78 -33.57 -9.34 12.64
C LEU A 78 -34.41 -9.98 11.53
N ARG A 79 -34.13 -11.25 11.16
CA ARG A 79 -34.91 -11.99 10.19
C ARG A 79 -36.30 -12.36 10.73
N GLN A 80 -36.41 -12.61 12.03
CA GLN A 80 -37.69 -12.95 12.67
C GLN A 80 -38.60 -11.72 12.81
N HIS A 81 -38.05 -10.53 12.96
CA HIS A 81 -38.81 -9.30 13.18
C HIS A 81 -39.05 -8.47 11.90
N GLY A 82 -38.53 -8.87 10.74
CA GLY A 82 -38.85 -8.36 9.39
C GLY A 82 -38.91 -6.84 9.15
N GLY A 83 -38.26 -6.01 9.99
CA GLY A 83 -38.38 -4.55 9.97
C GLY A 83 -37.50 -3.85 8.91
N VAL A 84 -37.76 -2.55 8.71
CA VAL A 84 -37.01 -1.67 7.82
C VAL A 84 -35.52 -1.68 8.16
N GLY A 85 -35.17 -1.78 9.44
CA GLY A 85 -33.78 -1.84 9.92
C GLY A 85 -33.00 -3.06 9.36
N TYR A 86 -33.66 -4.21 9.22
CA TYR A 86 -33.01 -5.38 8.61
C TYR A 86 -32.68 -5.15 7.12
N ARG A 87 -33.62 -4.58 6.37
CA ARG A 87 -33.41 -4.30 4.94
C ARG A 87 -32.26 -3.31 4.73
N LEU A 88 -32.19 -2.28 5.56
CA LEU A 88 -31.14 -1.27 5.51
C LEU A 88 -29.77 -1.87 5.85
N LEU A 89 -29.68 -2.64 6.93
CA LEU A 89 -28.43 -3.31 7.32
C LEU A 89 -27.98 -4.34 6.29
N ALA A 90 -28.92 -5.09 5.69
CA ALA A 90 -28.63 -6.05 4.64
C ALA A 90 -28.10 -5.35 3.37
N PHE A 91 -28.64 -4.19 3.03
CA PHE A 91 -28.18 -3.37 1.91
C PHE A 91 -26.76 -2.87 2.12
N PHE A 92 -26.45 -2.30 3.29
CA PHE A 92 -25.08 -1.86 3.59
C PHE A 92 -24.11 -3.03 3.66
N ASN A 93 -24.52 -4.17 4.22
CA ASN A 93 -23.69 -5.36 4.23
C ASN A 93 -23.39 -5.87 2.80
N PHE A 94 -24.38 -5.79 1.90
CA PHE A 94 -24.16 -6.14 0.49
C PHE A 94 -23.12 -5.21 -0.17
N ILE A 95 -23.23 -3.88 0.03
CA ILE A 95 -22.24 -2.91 -0.48
C ILE A 95 -20.85 -3.23 0.07
N CYS A 96 -20.71 -3.47 1.38
CA CYS A 96 -19.45 -3.84 2.00
C CYS A 96 -18.88 -5.14 1.40
N LYS A 97 -19.73 -6.12 1.12
CA LYS A 97 -19.31 -7.38 0.50
C LYS A 97 -18.79 -7.17 -0.92
N VAL A 98 -19.50 -6.38 -1.74
CA VAL A 98 -19.06 -6.02 -3.09
C VAL A 98 -17.72 -5.28 -3.03
N TYR A 99 -17.61 -4.27 -2.16
CA TYR A 99 -16.35 -3.53 -1.94
C TYR A 99 -15.18 -4.48 -1.63
N LEU A 100 -15.31 -5.35 -0.64
CA LEU A 100 -14.26 -6.29 -0.25
C LEU A 100 -13.91 -7.26 -1.39
N THR A 101 -14.91 -7.75 -2.12
CA THR A 101 -14.70 -8.68 -3.23
C THR A 101 -13.95 -8.01 -4.38
N VAL A 102 -14.35 -6.80 -4.77
CA VAL A 102 -13.72 -6.06 -5.88
C VAL A 102 -12.31 -5.63 -5.50
N ILE A 103 -12.15 -4.99 -4.34
CA ILE A 103 -10.83 -4.43 -3.94
C ILE A 103 -9.81 -5.52 -3.70
N ARG A 104 -10.18 -6.61 -3.06
CA ARG A 104 -9.26 -7.74 -2.81
C ARG A 104 -9.09 -8.68 -3.99
N GLY A 105 -10.05 -8.67 -4.93
CA GLY A 105 -9.99 -9.47 -6.15
C GLY A 105 -9.24 -8.81 -7.31
N THR A 106 -8.88 -7.53 -7.19
CA THR A 106 -8.13 -6.80 -8.22
C THR A 106 -6.73 -6.43 -7.75
N PRO A 107 -5.70 -6.50 -8.63
CA PRO A 107 -4.35 -6.08 -8.29
C PRO A 107 -4.30 -4.59 -7.92
N VAL A 108 -3.58 -4.25 -6.85
CA VAL A 108 -3.46 -2.86 -6.37
C VAL A 108 -2.91 -1.90 -7.43
N VAL A 109 -2.02 -2.38 -8.30
CA VAL A 109 -1.46 -1.58 -9.39
C VAL A 109 -2.54 -1.15 -10.37
N VAL A 110 -3.50 -2.03 -10.69
CA VAL A 110 -4.65 -1.72 -11.56
C VAL A 110 -5.54 -0.67 -10.90
N GLN A 111 -5.80 -0.79 -9.59
CA GLN A 111 -6.57 0.20 -8.83
C GLN A 111 -5.88 1.57 -8.84
N LEU A 112 -4.55 1.59 -8.70
CA LEU A 112 -3.76 2.83 -8.76
C LEU A 112 -3.84 3.46 -10.15
N MET A 113 -3.72 2.66 -11.22
CA MET A 113 -3.84 3.16 -12.60
C MET A 113 -5.24 3.73 -12.88
N ILE A 114 -6.29 3.04 -12.48
CA ILE A 114 -7.67 3.53 -12.61
C ILE A 114 -7.84 4.84 -11.82
N SER A 115 -7.33 4.90 -10.60
CA SER A 115 -7.40 6.12 -9.79
C SER A 115 -6.68 7.27 -10.45
N TYR A 116 -5.48 7.05 -10.96
CA TYR A 116 -4.67 8.11 -11.56
C TYR A 116 -5.21 8.58 -12.91
N PHE A 117 -5.56 7.67 -13.82
CA PHE A 117 -5.93 8.03 -15.19
C PHE A 117 -7.42 8.31 -15.40
N LEU A 118 -8.30 7.74 -14.58
CA LEU A 118 -9.75 7.92 -14.73
C LEU A 118 -10.34 8.84 -13.66
N ILE A 119 -10.06 8.56 -12.37
CA ILE A 119 -10.72 9.29 -11.28
C ILE A 119 -10.07 10.65 -11.07
N PHE A 120 -8.76 10.70 -11.05
CA PHE A 120 -7.96 11.90 -10.79
C PHE A 120 -7.20 12.41 -12.02
N ALA A 121 -7.75 12.22 -13.23
CA ALA A 121 -7.10 12.60 -14.50
C ALA A 121 -6.67 14.07 -14.58
N SER A 122 -7.33 14.98 -13.85
CA SER A 122 -7.01 16.41 -13.77
C SER A 122 -5.98 16.75 -12.69
N VAL A 123 -5.63 15.81 -11.81
CA VAL A 123 -4.70 16.04 -10.69
C VAL A 123 -3.29 15.71 -11.13
N LYS A 124 -2.40 16.71 -11.14
CA LYS A 124 -1.00 16.54 -11.54
C LYS A 124 -0.13 15.91 -10.45
N ASP A 125 -0.53 16.05 -9.17
CA ASP A 125 0.20 15.50 -8.04
C ASP A 125 -0.24 14.07 -7.77
N GLY A 126 0.71 13.15 -7.81
CA GLY A 126 0.45 11.72 -7.56
C GLY A 126 0.24 11.36 -6.08
N VAL A 127 0.63 12.25 -5.14
CA VAL A 127 0.53 11.97 -3.70
C VAL A 127 -0.90 11.79 -3.23
N PRO A 128 -1.88 12.67 -3.51
CA PRO A 128 -3.28 12.47 -3.15
C PRO A 128 -3.89 11.21 -3.79
N VAL A 129 -3.50 10.93 -5.03
CA VAL A 129 -3.98 9.74 -5.76
C VAL A 129 -3.49 8.47 -5.09
N GLY A 130 -2.21 8.44 -4.68
CA GLY A 130 -1.62 7.34 -3.93
C GLY A 130 -2.31 7.14 -2.57
N ILE A 131 -2.55 8.23 -1.82
CA ILE A 131 -3.27 8.19 -0.54
C ILE A 131 -4.66 7.56 -0.72
N PHE A 132 -5.40 7.98 -1.72
CA PHE A 132 -6.73 7.47 -2.01
C PHE A 132 -6.71 5.98 -2.39
N ALA A 133 -5.92 5.61 -3.38
CA ALA A 133 -5.87 4.24 -3.90
C ALA A 133 -5.39 3.23 -2.85
N PHE A 134 -4.27 3.54 -2.16
CA PHE A 134 -3.75 2.69 -1.10
C PHE A 134 -4.63 2.71 0.15
N GLY A 135 -5.29 3.82 0.46
CA GLY A 135 -6.24 3.91 1.57
C GLY A 135 -7.45 3.01 1.38
N ILE A 136 -8.07 3.03 0.20
CA ILE A 136 -9.18 2.12 -0.15
C ILE A 136 -8.72 0.66 -0.13
N ASN A 137 -7.56 0.37 -0.71
CA ASN A 137 -7.02 -0.98 -0.72
C ASN A 137 -6.74 -1.48 0.71
N SER A 138 -6.03 -0.71 1.51
CA SER A 138 -5.71 -1.01 2.91
C SER A 138 -6.96 -1.21 3.76
N GLY A 139 -8.00 -0.39 3.56
CA GLY A 139 -9.28 -0.49 4.28
C GLY A 139 -9.96 -1.84 4.12
N ALA A 140 -9.84 -2.48 2.96
CA ALA A 140 -10.41 -3.80 2.74
C ALA A 140 -9.70 -4.89 3.54
N TYR A 141 -8.38 -4.80 3.71
CA TYR A 141 -7.63 -5.75 4.55
C TYR A 141 -7.84 -5.49 6.04
N VAL A 142 -7.84 -4.22 6.45
CA VAL A 142 -8.12 -3.81 7.84
C VAL A 142 -9.51 -4.28 8.27
N ALA A 143 -10.53 -4.16 7.42
CA ALA A 143 -11.88 -4.63 7.69
C ALA A 143 -11.94 -6.13 8.00
N GLU A 144 -11.20 -6.95 7.27
CA GLU A 144 -11.15 -8.40 7.53
C GLU A 144 -10.42 -8.73 8.84
N ILE A 145 -9.32 -8.03 9.14
CA ILE A 145 -8.57 -8.20 10.40
C ILE A 145 -9.46 -7.86 11.59
N PHE A 146 -10.13 -6.70 11.58
CA PHE A 146 -11.04 -6.30 12.63
C PHE A 146 -12.22 -7.25 12.78
N ARG A 147 -12.81 -7.69 11.65
CA ARG A 147 -13.90 -8.66 11.67
C ARG A 147 -13.46 -10.00 12.31
N GLY A 148 -12.27 -10.48 11.96
CA GLY A 148 -11.71 -11.71 12.53
C GLY A 148 -11.43 -11.59 14.04
N GLY A 149 -11.11 -10.39 14.54
CA GLY A 149 -10.91 -10.15 15.98
C GLY A 149 -12.20 -9.93 16.79
N ILE A 150 -13.34 -9.61 16.13
CA ILE A 150 -14.64 -9.38 16.80
C ILE A 150 -15.48 -10.66 16.87
N MET A 151 -15.23 -11.61 15.98
CA MET A 151 -15.97 -12.87 15.87
C MET A 151 -15.29 -14.00 16.62
#